data_9f38db9bf32a827a6fcdbf6c529008d8
#
_entry.id   9f38db9bf32a827a6fcdbf6c529008d8
#
_cell.length_a   1.000
_cell.length_b   1.000
_cell.length_c   1.000
_cell.angle_alpha   90.00
_cell.angle_beta   90.00
_cell.angle_gamma   90.00
#
_symmetry.space_group_name_H-M   'P 1'
#
loop_
_entity.id
_entity.type
_entity.pdbx_description
1 polymer ?
#
loop_
_entity_poly.entity_id
_entity_poly.type
_entity_poly.pdbx_seq_one_letter_code
_entity_poly.pdbx_strand_id
1 'polypeptide(L)'
;MAKAAAAKSASKATPEERIPRRIENPTVDDLLAIVTRAIFQAGMSWAAIDARWEAFRAAFADFRAREVAAFGNSQTEQLMLREGVVHSRKKIVGTIANARALIAIESEFGSFRTYASRFDSYPALATDLKKRIVYLGDLSVYYLLFRAGEAVPRFEDWEKTIEGDHPRMREMVALGRSLGETSEVP
;
A
#
# COMPACT_ATOMS: atom_id res chain seq x y z
N MET A 1 31.60 12.16 33.51
CA MET A 1 31.93 12.92 32.31
C MET A 1 32.19 11.91 31.20
N ALA A 2 31.61 11.87 30.06
CA ALA A 2 30.71 12.72 29.34
C ALA A 2 29.76 11.81 28.51
N LYS A 3 28.47 12.06 28.64
CA LYS A 3 27.43 11.49 27.77
C LYS A 3 27.24 12.54 26.68
N ALA A 4 27.82 12.34 25.51
CA ALA A 4 27.67 13.23 24.38
C ALA A 4 27.05 12.41 23.21
N ALA A 5 25.80 12.54 23.04
CA ALA A 5 25.09 13.02 21.85
C ALA A 5 25.60 12.47 20.52
N ALA A 6 24.91 11.46 20.02
CA ALA A 6 24.71 11.27 18.58
C ALA A 6 23.23 11.45 18.26
N ALA A 7 22.77 12.68 18.31
CA ALA A 7 21.56 13.07 17.59
C ALA A 7 21.91 13.02 16.09
N LYS A 8 21.65 11.87 15.44
CA LYS A 8 21.65 11.81 13.99
C LYS A 8 20.56 12.76 13.50
N SER A 9 20.99 13.86 12.90
CA SER A 9 20.19 14.74 12.08
C SER A 9 19.39 13.87 11.11
N ALA A 10 18.10 13.71 11.39
CA ALA A 10 17.16 13.18 10.42
C ALA A 10 17.08 14.24 9.31
N SER A 11 17.83 14.05 8.24
CA SER A 11 17.69 14.78 7.01
C SER A 11 16.20 14.77 6.66
N LYS A 12 15.57 15.95 6.54
CA LYS A 12 14.19 16.05 6.07
C LYS A 12 14.19 15.52 4.65
N ALA A 13 13.65 14.32 4.46
CA ALA A 13 13.45 13.73 3.15
C ALA A 13 12.76 14.75 2.23
N THR A 14 13.24 14.89 1.01
CA THR A 14 12.63 15.77 0.01
C THR A 14 11.17 15.36 -0.24
N PRO A 15 10.32 16.26 -0.77
CA PRO A 15 8.95 15.88 -1.14
C PRO A 15 8.91 14.66 -2.05
N GLU A 16 9.87 14.52 -2.97
CA GLU A 16 10.00 13.39 -3.90
C GLU A 16 10.36 12.08 -3.19
N GLU A 17 11.24 12.10 -2.19
CA GLU A 17 11.58 10.94 -1.36
C GLU A 17 10.41 10.45 -0.49
N ARG A 18 9.39 11.30 -0.27
CA ARG A 18 8.18 10.96 0.50
C ARG A 18 7.07 10.36 -0.36
N ILE A 19 7.18 10.47 -1.68
CA ILE A 19 6.19 9.91 -2.61
C ILE A 19 6.59 8.48 -2.92
N PRO A 20 5.75 7.50 -2.61
CA PRO A 20 6.07 6.10 -2.89
C PRO A 20 6.18 5.85 -4.39
N ARG A 21 7.32 5.31 -4.82
CA ARG A 21 7.59 4.99 -6.22
C ARG A 21 6.93 3.67 -6.66
N ARG A 22 6.76 3.51 -7.98
CA ARG A 22 6.37 2.25 -8.60
C ARG A 22 7.38 1.14 -8.26
N ILE A 23 6.90 -0.08 -8.12
CA ILE A 23 7.72 -1.28 -7.94
C ILE A 23 7.51 -2.16 -9.18
N GLU A 24 8.58 -2.41 -9.93
CA GLU A 24 8.53 -3.34 -11.04
C GLU A 24 8.53 -4.78 -10.52
N ASN A 25 7.59 -5.60 -11.01
CA ASN A 25 7.42 -7.00 -10.59
C ASN A 25 7.35 -7.15 -9.06
N PRO A 26 6.37 -6.52 -8.38
CA PRO A 26 6.28 -6.55 -6.93
C PRO A 26 6.11 -7.99 -6.43
N THR A 27 6.82 -8.30 -5.37
CA THR A 27 6.61 -9.54 -4.60
C THR A 27 5.31 -9.47 -3.80
N VAL A 28 4.86 -10.58 -3.25
CA VAL A 28 3.70 -10.60 -2.33
C VAL A 28 3.93 -9.73 -1.11
N ASP A 29 5.17 -9.64 -0.64
CA ASP A 29 5.57 -8.79 0.48
C ASP A 29 5.44 -7.30 0.13
N ASP A 30 5.90 -6.89 -1.07
CA ASP A 30 5.73 -5.54 -1.59
C ASP A 30 4.25 -5.17 -1.73
N LEU A 31 3.45 -6.08 -2.28
CA LEU A 31 2.00 -5.88 -2.43
C LEU A 31 1.31 -5.73 -1.07
N LEU A 32 1.70 -6.52 -0.08
CA LEU A 32 1.17 -6.39 1.29
C LEU A 32 1.51 -5.02 1.89
N ALA A 33 2.74 -4.55 1.71
CA ALA A 33 3.15 -3.23 2.16
C ALA A 33 2.34 -2.12 1.47
N ILE A 34 2.14 -2.20 0.14
CA ILE A 34 1.33 -1.24 -0.63
C ILE A 34 -0.11 -1.22 -0.14
N VAL A 35 -0.75 -2.39 -0.04
CA VAL A 35 -2.15 -2.53 0.41
C VAL A 35 -2.31 -2.03 1.84
N THR A 36 -1.41 -2.38 2.74
CA THR A 36 -1.45 -1.94 4.13
C THR A 36 -1.36 -0.42 4.21
N ARG A 37 -0.44 0.20 3.47
CA ARG A 37 -0.33 1.66 3.42
C ARG A 37 -1.62 2.30 2.93
N ALA A 38 -2.20 1.82 1.84
CA ALA A 38 -3.45 2.33 1.29
C ALA A 38 -4.61 2.24 2.29
N ILE A 39 -4.77 1.11 2.98
CA ILE A 39 -5.82 0.90 3.97
C ILE A 39 -5.66 1.87 5.16
N PHE A 40 -4.46 2.07 5.66
CA PHE A 40 -4.25 2.95 6.80
C PHE A 40 -4.30 4.43 6.43
N GLN A 41 -3.96 4.80 5.19
CA GLN A 41 -4.14 6.15 4.66
C GLN A 41 -5.61 6.51 4.43
N ALA A 42 -6.50 5.54 4.24
CA ALA A 42 -7.93 5.79 4.16
C ALA A 42 -8.46 6.35 5.50
N GLY A 43 -8.89 7.63 5.50
CA GLY A 43 -9.36 8.34 6.67
C GLY A 43 -8.25 8.93 7.58
N MET A 44 -7.00 8.94 7.12
CA MET A 44 -5.88 9.61 7.78
C MET A 44 -5.02 10.37 6.77
N SER A 45 -4.26 11.37 7.22
CA SER A 45 -3.31 12.02 6.33
C SER A 45 -2.17 11.06 5.95
N TRP A 46 -1.74 11.10 4.70
CA TRP A 46 -0.61 10.30 4.21
C TRP A 46 0.66 10.58 5.01
N ALA A 47 0.92 11.87 5.31
CA ALA A 47 2.07 12.28 6.13
C ALA A 47 2.07 11.64 7.52
N ALA A 48 0.90 11.46 8.13
CA ALA A 48 0.79 10.82 9.44
C ALA A 48 1.13 9.32 9.40
N ILE A 49 0.79 8.64 8.30
CA ILE A 49 1.16 7.24 8.08
C ILE A 49 2.65 7.13 7.72
N ASP A 50 3.15 8.00 6.85
CA ASP A 50 4.56 8.01 6.45
C ASP A 50 5.49 8.22 7.64
N ALA A 51 5.16 9.14 8.55
CA ALA A 51 5.92 9.38 9.78
C ALA A 51 6.00 8.15 10.71
N ARG A 52 5.07 7.20 10.58
CA ARG A 52 4.99 5.98 11.38
C ARG A 52 5.39 4.72 10.62
N TRP A 53 5.79 4.85 9.37
CA TRP A 53 5.93 3.69 8.48
C TRP A 53 6.96 2.66 8.99
N GLU A 54 8.06 3.11 9.59
CA GLU A 54 9.05 2.22 10.21
C GLU A 54 8.46 1.43 11.39
N ALA A 55 7.59 2.05 12.19
CA ALA A 55 6.89 1.34 13.26
C ALA A 55 5.93 0.28 12.70
N PHE A 56 5.26 0.58 11.58
CA PHE A 56 4.42 -0.40 10.87
C PHE A 56 5.26 -1.56 10.33
N ARG A 57 6.39 -1.30 9.68
CA ARG A 57 7.30 -2.34 9.20
C ARG A 57 7.73 -3.28 10.32
N ALA A 58 8.22 -2.71 11.42
CA ALA A 58 8.63 -3.48 12.59
C ALA A 58 7.47 -4.23 13.26
N ALA A 59 6.24 -3.72 13.16
CA ALA A 59 5.06 -4.33 13.74
C ALA A 59 4.51 -5.49 12.91
N PHE A 60 4.56 -5.36 11.58
CA PHE A 60 4.06 -6.35 10.63
C PHE A 60 5.19 -7.18 9.99
N ALA A 61 6.25 -7.50 10.75
CA ALA A 61 7.35 -8.38 10.34
C ALA A 61 7.96 -7.98 8.99
N ASP A 62 8.24 -6.68 8.78
CA ASP A 62 8.69 -6.10 7.51
C ASP A 62 7.78 -6.42 6.32
N PHE A 63 6.49 -6.63 6.58
CA PHE A 63 5.48 -7.05 5.63
C PHE A 63 5.78 -8.40 4.93
N ARG A 64 6.58 -9.27 5.56
CA ARG A 64 6.72 -10.65 5.07
C ARG A 64 5.36 -11.34 5.12
N ALA A 65 4.72 -11.45 3.97
CA ALA A 65 3.32 -11.82 3.85
C ALA A 65 3.01 -13.17 4.51
N ARG A 66 3.91 -14.17 4.39
CA ARG A 66 3.73 -15.50 5.00
C ARG A 66 3.79 -15.44 6.53
N GLU A 67 4.60 -14.56 7.11
CA GLU A 67 4.66 -14.34 8.56
C GLU A 67 3.40 -13.60 9.04
N VAL A 68 3.02 -12.52 8.35
CA VAL A 68 1.81 -11.75 8.68
C VAL A 68 0.54 -12.61 8.56
N ALA A 69 0.45 -13.47 7.54
CA ALA A 69 -0.66 -14.38 7.35
C ALA A 69 -0.83 -15.39 8.52
N ALA A 70 0.25 -15.70 9.22
CA ALA A 70 0.26 -16.58 10.39
C ALA A 70 -0.15 -15.87 11.69
N PHE A 71 -0.27 -14.54 11.70
CA PHE A 71 -0.69 -13.80 12.89
C PHE A 71 -2.09 -14.24 13.33
N GLY A 72 -2.21 -14.46 14.64
CA GLY A 72 -3.47 -14.82 15.30
C GLY A 72 -3.97 -13.73 16.26
N ASN A 73 -4.86 -14.12 17.15
CA ASN A 73 -5.43 -13.19 18.13
C ASN A 73 -4.38 -12.56 19.06
N SER A 74 -3.40 -13.35 19.51
CA SER A 74 -2.32 -12.84 20.38
C SER A 74 -1.54 -11.72 19.74
N GLN A 75 -1.10 -11.89 18.46
CA GLN A 75 -0.39 -10.86 17.72
C GLN A 75 -1.28 -9.65 17.45
N THR A 76 -2.58 -9.88 17.18
CA THR A 76 -3.54 -8.77 17.00
C THR A 76 -3.64 -7.91 18.27
N GLU A 77 -3.73 -8.52 19.45
CA GLU A 77 -3.75 -7.79 20.73
C GLU A 77 -2.43 -7.02 20.96
N GLN A 78 -1.31 -7.65 20.69
CA GLN A 78 0.00 -6.98 20.80
C GLN A 78 0.11 -5.77 19.87
N LEU A 79 -0.38 -5.89 18.61
CA LEU A 79 -0.42 -4.78 17.65
C LEU A 79 -1.35 -3.65 18.10
N MET A 80 -2.46 -3.97 18.77
CA MET A 80 -3.37 -2.97 19.35
C MET A 80 -2.75 -2.15 20.49
N LEU A 81 -1.70 -2.66 21.11
CA LEU A 81 -0.97 -1.99 22.20
C LEU A 81 0.35 -1.36 21.73
N ARG A 82 0.76 -1.63 20.49
CA ARG A 82 2.09 -1.25 20.01
C ARG A 82 2.14 0.24 19.67
N GLU A 83 3.09 0.94 20.29
CA GLU A 83 3.35 2.34 19.99
C GLU A 83 3.75 2.54 18.51
N GLY A 84 3.30 3.64 17.90
CA GLY A 84 3.57 3.98 16.51
C GLY A 84 2.66 3.29 15.50
N VAL A 85 1.90 2.28 15.89
CA VAL A 85 0.86 1.66 15.03
C VAL A 85 -0.49 2.31 15.30
N VAL A 86 -1.27 2.52 14.25
CA VAL A 86 -2.65 3.02 14.39
C VAL A 86 -3.53 1.94 15.02
N HIS A 87 -4.11 2.22 16.17
CA HIS A 87 -4.91 1.28 16.96
C HIS A 87 -6.28 1.07 16.33
N SER A 88 -6.34 0.36 15.24
CA SER A 88 -7.57 -0.02 14.54
C SER A 88 -7.61 -1.53 14.35
N ARG A 89 -8.32 -2.23 15.25
CA ARG A 89 -8.48 -3.70 15.16
C ARG A 89 -8.96 -4.14 13.77
N LYS A 90 -9.93 -3.43 13.19
CA LYS A 90 -10.45 -3.74 11.85
C LYS A 90 -9.34 -3.72 10.80
N LYS A 91 -8.51 -2.67 10.80
CA LYS A 91 -7.41 -2.52 9.82
C LYS A 91 -6.29 -3.53 10.08
N ILE A 92 -5.96 -3.82 11.33
CA ILE A 92 -4.96 -4.83 11.70
C ILE A 92 -5.40 -6.23 11.23
N VAL A 93 -6.62 -6.64 11.58
CA VAL A 93 -7.17 -7.93 11.14
C VAL A 93 -7.30 -7.96 9.61
N GLY A 94 -7.70 -6.85 8.99
CA GLY A 94 -7.74 -6.71 7.54
C GLY A 94 -6.38 -6.89 6.87
N THR A 95 -5.31 -6.35 7.45
CA THR A 95 -3.94 -6.56 6.94
C THR A 95 -3.56 -8.05 6.97
N ILE A 96 -3.89 -8.77 8.04
CA ILE A 96 -3.65 -10.20 8.16
C ILE A 96 -4.46 -11.00 7.11
N ALA A 97 -5.73 -10.64 6.93
CA ALA A 97 -6.59 -11.25 5.91
C ALA A 97 -6.05 -10.98 4.49
N ASN A 98 -5.57 -9.79 4.24
CA ASN A 98 -4.99 -9.40 2.94
C ASN A 98 -3.66 -10.10 2.65
N ALA A 99 -2.84 -10.36 3.66
CA ALA A 99 -1.66 -11.21 3.49
C ALA A 99 -2.04 -12.60 2.97
N ARG A 100 -3.07 -13.22 3.53
CA ARG A 100 -3.60 -14.51 3.07
C ARG A 100 -4.17 -14.44 1.65
N ALA A 101 -4.92 -13.39 1.34
CA ALA A 101 -5.50 -13.18 0.01
C ALA A 101 -4.43 -13.00 -1.07
N LEU A 102 -3.38 -12.22 -0.80
CA LEU A 102 -2.28 -12.01 -1.73
C LEU A 102 -1.46 -13.28 -1.96
N ILE A 103 -1.21 -14.08 -0.92
CA ILE A 103 -0.58 -15.39 -1.05
C ILE A 103 -1.45 -16.33 -1.88
N ALA A 104 -2.77 -16.30 -1.70
CA ALA A 104 -3.69 -17.11 -2.51
C ALA A 104 -3.66 -16.70 -3.99
N ILE A 105 -3.63 -15.39 -4.30
CA ILE A 105 -3.47 -14.88 -5.67
C ILE A 105 -2.14 -15.39 -6.27
N GLU A 106 -1.03 -15.27 -5.55
CA GLU A 106 0.26 -15.79 -6.02
C GLU A 106 0.20 -17.29 -6.28
N SER A 107 -0.40 -18.05 -5.37
CA SER A 107 -0.52 -19.51 -5.48
C SER A 107 -1.40 -19.94 -6.65
N GLU A 108 -2.48 -19.20 -6.94
CA GLU A 108 -3.44 -19.51 -8.00
C GLU A 108 -2.93 -19.09 -9.38
N PHE A 109 -2.22 -17.96 -9.48
CA PHE A 109 -1.86 -17.33 -10.75
C PHE A 109 -0.33 -17.25 -11.01
N GLY A 110 0.49 -17.64 -10.04
CA GLY A 110 1.95 -17.55 -10.13
C GLY A 110 2.53 -16.18 -9.85
N SER A 111 1.83 -15.10 -10.22
CA SER A 111 2.21 -13.73 -9.91
C SER A 111 1.01 -12.79 -9.93
N PHE A 112 1.16 -11.62 -9.29
CA PHE A 112 0.14 -10.57 -9.34
C PHE A 112 -0.07 -10.03 -10.76
N ARG A 113 0.99 -9.91 -11.54
CA ARG A 113 0.92 -9.50 -12.95
C ARG A 113 0.12 -10.50 -13.78
N THR A 114 0.38 -11.81 -13.63
CA THR A 114 -0.39 -12.85 -14.32
C THR A 114 -1.86 -12.82 -13.91
N TYR A 115 -2.16 -12.59 -12.64
CA TYR A 115 -3.52 -12.39 -12.17
C TYR A 115 -4.17 -11.15 -12.82
N ALA A 116 -3.48 -9.99 -12.79
CA ALA A 116 -4.02 -8.75 -13.35
C ALA A 116 -4.28 -8.85 -14.85
N SER A 117 -3.41 -9.53 -15.61
CA SER A 117 -3.55 -9.72 -17.07
C SER A 117 -4.72 -10.61 -17.50
N ARG A 118 -5.42 -11.23 -16.57
CA ARG A 118 -6.63 -12.02 -16.90
C ARG A 118 -7.88 -11.17 -17.09
N PHE A 119 -7.80 -9.90 -16.82
CA PHE A 119 -8.93 -8.97 -16.91
C PHE A 119 -8.76 -8.04 -18.12
N ASP A 120 -9.80 -7.94 -18.93
CA ASP A 120 -9.79 -7.13 -20.15
C ASP A 120 -9.90 -5.62 -19.88
N SER A 121 -10.17 -5.23 -18.64
CA SER A 121 -10.33 -3.82 -18.27
C SER A 121 -10.02 -3.54 -16.81
N TYR A 122 -9.61 -2.29 -16.52
CA TYR A 122 -9.42 -1.78 -15.16
C TYR A 122 -10.67 -1.97 -14.26
N PRO A 123 -11.91 -1.65 -14.68
CA PRO A 123 -13.09 -1.85 -13.84
C PRO A 123 -13.34 -3.31 -13.47
N ALA A 124 -13.05 -4.25 -14.36
CA ALA A 124 -13.19 -5.67 -14.09
C ALA A 124 -12.17 -6.14 -13.05
N LEU A 125 -10.90 -5.78 -13.22
CA LEU A 125 -9.82 -6.06 -12.26
C LEU A 125 -10.10 -5.41 -10.90
N ALA A 126 -10.50 -4.13 -10.89
CA ALA A 126 -10.82 -3.40 -9.68
C ALA A 126 -11.97 -4.06 -8.88
N THR A 127 -12.99 -4.54 -9.60
CA THR A 127 -14.12 -5.24 -9.00
C THR A 127 -13.69 -6.55 -8.34
N ASP A 128 -12.85 -7.34 -8.99
CA ASP A 128 -12.36 -8.60 -8.43
C ASP A 128 -11.40 -8.37 -7.26
N LEU A 129 -10.50 -7.40 -7.36
CA LEU A 129 -9.61 -7.01 -6.26
C LEU A 129 -10.39 -6.61 -5.00
N LYS A 130 -11.46 -5.82 -5.14
CA LYS A 130 -12.32 -5.42 -4.01
C LYS A 130 -13.07 -6.60 -3.36
N LYS A 131 -13.26 -7.71 -4.07
CA LYS A 131 -13.83 -8.95 -3.50
C LYS A 131 -12.78 -9.76 -2.74
N ARG A 132 -11.54 -9.80 -3.22
CA ARG A 132 -10.45 -10.61 -2.65
C ARG A 132 -9.75 -9.91 -1.49
N ILE A 133 -9.56 -8.58 -1.56
CA ILE A 133 -8.79 -7.78 -0.62
C ILE A 133 -9.73 -6.87 0.17
N VAL A 134 -9.75 -7.04 1.48
CA VAL A 134 -10.66 -6.29 2.35
C VAL A 134 -10.20 -4.85 2.58
N TYR A 135 -11.16 -3.95 2.76
CA TYR A 135 -10.97 -2.50 2.97
C TYR A 135 -10.29 -1.77 1.81
N LEU A 136 -10.38 -2.29 0.60
CA LEU A 136 -9.84 -1.69 -0.60
C LEU A 136 -10.94 -0.87 -1.31
N GLY A 137 -10.93 0.46 -1.11
CA GLY A 137 -11.78 1.40 -1.84
C GLY A 137 -11.21 1.74 -3.23
N ASP A 138 -11.95 2.51 -4.04
CA ASP A 138 -11.55 2.82 -5.42
C ASP A 138 -10.18 3.49 -5.51
N LEU A 139 -9.93 4.53 -4.70
CA LEU A 139 -8.62 5.19 -4.64
C LEU A 139 -7.51 4.23 -4.22
N SER A 140 -7.78 3.32 -3.29
CA SER A 140 -6.81 2.33 -2.83
C SER A 140 -6.49 1.28 -3.89
N VAL A 141 -7.48 0.90 -4.73
CA VAL A 141 -7.26 0.03 -5.90
C VAL A 141 -6.37 0.74 -6.91
N TYR A 142 -6.70 2.00 -7.26
CA TYR A 142 -5.88 2.77 -8.19
C TYR A 142 -4.44 2.89 -7.67
N TYR A 143 -4.27 3.25 -6.39
CA TYR A 143 -2.96 3.33 -5.73
C TYR A 143 -2.19 2.01 -5.80
N LEU A 144 -2.85 0.88 -5.50
CA LEU A 144 -2.23 -0.44 -5.57
C LEU A 144 -1.73 -0.75 -6.99
N LEU A 145 -2.61 -0.63 -7.98
CA LEU A 145 -2.29 -0.97 -9.37
C LEU A 145 -1.21 -0.06 -9.95
N PHE A 146 -1.31 1.26 -9.72
CA PHE A 146 -0.30 2.21 -10.14
C PHE A 146 1.08 1.87 -9.53
N ARG A 147 1.13 1.60 -8.23
CA ARG A 147 2.36 1.25 -7.51
C ARG A 147 2.93 -0.11 -7.93
N ALA A 148 2.06 -1.06 -8.25
CA ALA A 148 2.43 -2.39 -8.73
C ALA A 148 2.85 -2.42 -10.21
N GLY A 149 2.76 -1.29 -10.90
CA GLY A 149 3.12 -1.18 -12.31
C GLY A 149 2.12 -1.81 -13.28
N GLU A 150 0.89 -2.02 -12.82
CA GLU A 150 -0.19 -2.51 -13.67
C GLU A 150 -0.89 -1.36 -14.41
N ALA A 151 -1.57 -1.69 -15.52
CA ALA A 151 -2.27 -0.70 -16.34
C ALA A 151 -3.40 -0.03 -15.55
N VAL A 152 -3.42 1.30 -15.55
CA VAL A 152 -4.47 2.13 -14.92
C VAL A 152 -4.96 3.18 -15.92
N PRO A 153 -6.22 3.65 -15.84
CA PRO A 153 -6.70 4.75 -16.64
C PRO A 153 -5.95 6.05 -16.29
N ARG A 154 -5.96 7.02 -17.19
CA ARG A 154 -5.41 8.36 -16.89
C ARG A 154 -6.07 8.93 -15.65
N PHE A 155 -5.25 9.38 -14.71
CA PHE A 155 -5.74 9.77 -13.39
C PHE A 155 -6.76 10.91 -13.44
N GLU A 156 -6.54 11.93 -14.29
CA GLU A 156 -7.43 13.08 -14.42
C GLU A 156 -8.83 12.74 -14.94
N ASP A 157 -8.94 11.67 -15.72
CA ASP A 157 -10.22 11.21 -16.24
C ASP A 157 -10.90 10.28 -15.24
N TRP A 158 -10.14 9.39 -14.63
CA TRP A 158 -10.64 8.47 -13.62
C TRP A 158 -11.04 9.19 -12.32
N GLU A 159 -10.28 10.20 -11.87
CA GLU A 159 -10.57 10.96 -10.64
C GLU A 159 -11.97 11.60 -10.67
N LYS A 160 -12.48 11.97 -11.86
CA LYS A 160 -13.83 12.51 -12.03
C LYS A 160 -14.93 11.50 -11.73
N THR A 161 -14.61 10.21 -11.66
CA THR A 161 -15.54 9.11 -11.40
C THR A 161 -15.69 8.76 -9.93
N ILE A 162 -14.89 9.37 -9.07
CA ILE A 162 -14.90 9.15 -7.62
C ILE A 162 -15.11 10.46 -6.87
N GLU A 163 -15.57 10.37 -5.62
CA GLU A 163 -15.76 11.53 -4.76
C GLU A 163 -14.46 11.97 -4.07
N GLY A 164 -14.35 13.28 -3.85
CA GLY A 164 -13.26 13.87 -3.07
C GLY A 164 -12.17 14.52 -3.90
N ASP A 165 -11.23 15.12 -3.20
CA ASP A 165 -10.02 15.75 -3.76
C ASP A 165 -8.79 14.92 -3.34
N HIS A 166 -7.96 14.52 -4.30
CA HIS A 166 -6.88 13.57 -4.09
C HIS A 166 -5.49 14.13 -4.48
N PRO A 167 -5.05 15.28 -3.89
CA PRO A 167 -3.85 15.99 -4.31
C PRO A 167 -2.58 15.11 -4.22
N ARG A 168 -2.48 14.27 -3.19
CA ARG A 168 -1.33 13.37 -3.03
C ARG A 168 -1.26 12.29 -4.10
N MET A 169 -2.42 11.82 -4.57
CA MET A 169 -2.45 10.87 -5.68
C MET A 169 -2.01 11.55 -6.98
N ARG A 170 -2.47 12.79 -7.23
CA ARG A 170 -2.01 13.60 -8.37
C ARG A 170 -0.50 13.83 -8.35
N GLU A 171 0.06 14.20 -7.19
CA GLU A 171 1.52 14.36 -7.02
C GLU A 171 2.27 13.07 -7.36
N MET A 172 1.79 11.93 -6.87
CA MET A 172 2.41 10.62 -7.13
C MET A 172 2.37 10.25 -8.61
N VAL A 173 1.23 10.46 -9.27
CA VAL A 173 1.08 10.20 -10.71
C VAL A 173 1.96 11.13 -11.52
N ALA A 174 1.99 12.43 -11.19
CA ALA A 174 2.84 13.41 -11.87
C ALA A 174 4.34 13.08 -11.75
N LEU A 175 4.77 12.65 -10.56
CA LEU A 175 6.15 12.18 -10.36
C LEU A 175 6.42 10.92 -11.18
N GLY A 176 5.54 9.94 -11.18
CA GLY A 176 5.68 8.74 -12.00
C GLY A 176 5.85 9.07 -13.48
N ARG A 177 5.04 10.00 -14.01
CA ARG A 177 5.16 10.48 -15.40
C ARG A 177 6.52 11.15 -15.67
N SER A 178 6.97 12.03 -14.77
CA SER A 178 8.25 12.74 -14.93
C SER A 178 9.45 11.79 -14.94
N LEU A 179 9.33 10.66 -14.29
CA LEU A 179 10.36 9.62 -14.19
C LEU A 179 10.21 8.52 -15.26
N GLY A 180 9.19 8.58 -16.11
CA GLY A 180 8.86 7.51 -17.04
C GLY A 180 8.36 6.23 -16.39
N GLU A 181 7.90 6.31 -15.14
CA GLU A 181 7.43 5.19 -14.32
C GLU A 181 5.89 5.09 -14.29
N THR A 182 5.19 5.51 -15.33
CA THR A 182 3.73 5.43 -15.40
C THR A 182 3.27 4.19 -16.16
N SER A 183 2.13 3.64 -15.74
CA SER A 183 1.39 2.56 -16.40
C SER A 183 0.02 3.04 -16.89
N GLU A 184 -0.20 4.35 -16.97
CA GLU A 184 -1.46 4.90 -17.46
C GLU A 184 -1.70 4.55 -18.92
N VAL A 185 -2.93 4.14 -19.21
CA VAL A 185 -3.43 3.85 -20.55
C VAL A 185 -4.56 4.83 -20.89
N PRO A 186 -4.78 5.11 -22.19
CA PRO A 186 -5.86 5.99 -22.65
C PRO A 186 -7.24 5.57 -22.17
#